data_af660976b895642dfaf97609bc22642a
#
_entry.id   af660976b895642dfaf97609bc22642a
#
_cell.length_a   1.000
_cell.length_b   1.000
_cell.length_c   1.000
_cell.angle_alpha   90.00
_cell.angle_beta   90.00
_cell.angle_gamma   90.00
#
_symmetry.space_group_name_H-M   'P 1'
#
loop_
_entity.id
_entity.type
_entity.pdbx_description
1 polymer ?
#
loop_
_entity_poly.entity_id
_entity_poly.type
_entity_poly.pdbx_seq_one_letter_code
_entity_poly.pdbx_strand_id
1 'polypeptide(L)'
;MKKILVSVAFLISAFSFAQGTQAKRPDNWFNLDPTNDKINGVSTERTYKELLKDKKSTTIIVGVLDSGVDYTHEDLKDVMWTNPGEIPGNGIDDDKNGYIDDIHGWNFIGGKDGQNVEKDNLEAVRIYRAYKPKYEGKTEKDFSSKQEKKELELYNTVKADYEKQKQENEMSVNQYKFILDGYDMVMKALKEQGIEKLDAASLKKYEPKDQAGKQAKFYIAQMLNNYPAEALPEIMEEISGAVEHFEGLVKYSLNPDYDPRSIVGDDYSNSTEHIYGNADCKGPFSFHGTHVAGIIAASRGNGIGMDGIANDVRILSVRCVPNGDERDKDVANAIRYAVDNGAKILNMSFGKKYSWDKKVVDDAVKYAQSKGVLLIHAAGNDSKDIDVETHYPCKKFENSKKQATNFIDIGALSWLPDEKIAAPFSNYGKKTVDIFSPGVDIYSTAPEGKYKDASGTSMAAPVVAGVAAVLKSYYPELTPEQIKKILVKSSRVDYKEKKVIKPGTKDELIEFDELSKTGAIVNLYEAVKMAQGMVKIKG
;
A
#
# COMPACT_ATOMS: atom_id res chain seq x y z
N MET A 1 28.80 -4.68 -19.43
CA MET A 1 29.41 -5.10 -18.16
C MET A 1 29.34 -4.06 -17.05
N LYS A 2 29.50 -2.74 -17.28
CA LYS A 2 29.35 -1.72 -16.21
C LYS A 2 27.93 -1.47 -15.70
N LYS A 3 26.87 -1.82 -16.45
CA LYS A 3 25.45 -1.64 -16.06
C LYS A 3 24.90 -2.76 -15.17
N ILE A 4 25.49 -3.95 -15.18
CA ILE A 4 25.04 -5.11 -14.39
C ILE A 4 25.42 -4.96 -12.91
N LEU A 5 26.55 -4.29 -12.62
CA LEU A 5 26.99 -4.03 -11.24
C LEU A 5 26.12 -3.00 -10.47
N VAL A 6 25.35 -2.17 -11.20
CA VAL A 6 24.51 -1.13 -10.58
C VAL A 6 23.21 -1.71 -10.02
N SER A 7 22.67 -2.80 -10.61
CA SER A 7 21.37 -3.37 -10.19
C SER A 7 21.48 -4.21 -8.91
N VAL A 8 22.59 -4.92 -8.69
CA VAL A 8 22.83 -5.64 -7.42
C VAL A 8 23.03 -4.68 -6.26
N ALA A 9 23.61 -3.50 -6.51
CA ALA A 9 23.79 -2.47 -5.49
C ALA A 9 22.47 -1.81 -5.03
N PHE A 10 21.38 -1.90 -5.80
CA PHE A 10 20.13 -1.19 -5.49
C PHE A 10 19.23 -1.95 -4.51
N LEU A 11 19.27 -3.29 -4.46
CA LEU A 11 18.55 -4.09 -3.46
C LEU A 11 19.35 -4.29 -2.17
N ILE A 12 20.68 -4.22 -2.25
CA ILE A 12 21.60 -4.39 -1.11
C ILE A 12 21.85 -3.05 -0.37
N SER A 13 21.39 -1.92 -0.89
CA SER A 13 21.52 -0.61 -0.21
C SER A 13 20.57 -0.44 1.00
N ALA A 14 19.72 -1.41 1.29
CA ALA A 14 18.92 -1.42 2.53
C ALA A 14 19.73 -1.86 3.78
N PHE A 15 20.87 -2.53 3.61
CA PHE A 15 21.79 -2.89 4.71
C PHE A 15 23.00 -1.97 4.78
N SER A 16 22.78 -0.69 5.07
CA SER A 16 23.85 0.13 5.66
C SER A 16 23.95 -0.24 7.13
N PHE A 17 24.78 -1.22 7.48
CA PHE A 17 25.35 -1.31 8.81
C PHE A 17 26.26 -0.09 9.05
N ALA A 18 25.65 1.06 9.29
CA ALA A 18 26.30 2.15 9.96
C ALA A 18 26.40 1.73 11.44
N GLN A 19 27.56 1.23 11.86
CA GLN A 19 27.95 1.17 13.27
C GLN A 19 28.15 2.61 13.80
N GLY A 20 27.06 3.32 13.94
CA GLY A 20 26.90 4.44 14.82
C GLY A 20 25.75 4.06 15.74
N THR A 21 25.80 4.43 17.00
CA THR A 21 24.70 4.29 17.96
C THR A 21 23.49 5.10 17.48
N GLN A 22 22.79 4.61 16.44
CA GLN A 22 21.47 5.14 16.10
C GLN A 22 20.52 4.76 17.24
N ALA A 23 19.80 5.73 17.75
CA ALA A 23 18.73 5.49 18.71
C ALA A 23 17.81 4.40 18.12
N LYS A 24 17.58 3.33 18.90
CA LYS A 24 16.68 2.26 18.47
C LYS A 24 15.30 2.85 18.25
N ARG A 25 14.73 2.69 17.06
CA ARG A 25 13.37 3.11 16.74
C ARG A 25 12.38 2.44 17.71
N PRO A 26 11.51 3.17 18.41
CA PRO A 26 10.41 2.57 19.17
C PRO A 26 9.39 1.91 18.24
N ASP A 27 8.86 0.75 18.58
CA ASP A 27 7.87 0.07 17.74
C ASP A 27 6.60 0.90 17.52
N ASN A 28 6.17 1.64 18.53
CA ASN A 28 4.99 2.51 18.48
C ASN A 28 5.32 3.97 18.09
N TRP A 29 6.38 4.20 17.31
CA TRP A 29 6.91 5.53 17.05
C TRP A 29 5.91 6.49 16.40
N PHE A 30 5.02 5.99 15.53
CA PHE A 30 4.04 6.81 14.82
C PHE A 30 3.00 7.44 15.74
N ASN A 31 2.79 6.90 16.95
CA ASN A 31 1.90 7.45 17.99
C ASN A 31 2.57 8.52 18.89
N LEU A 32 3.90 8.63 18.85
CA LEU A 32 4.67 9.50 19.73
C LEU A 32 4.55 10.99 19.37
N ASP A 33 5.00 11.86 20.28
CA ASP A 33 4.89 13.31 20.15
C ASP A 33 6.23 13.95 19.76
N PRO A 34 6.28 14.76 18.69
CA PRO A 34 7.53 15.39 18.26
C PRO A 34 8.13 16.37 19.27
N THR A 35 7.34 16.96 20.15
CA THR A 35 7.84 17.90 21.16
C THR A 35 8.33 17.17 22.38
N ASN A 36 7.56 16.21 22.89
CA ASN A 36 7.86 15.50 24.14
C ASN A 36 8.85 14.35 23.92
N ASP A 37 8.63 13.54 22.88
CA ASP A 37 9.38 12.31 22.62
C ASP A 37 10.51 12.51 21.61
N LYS A 38 10.57 13.67 20.92
CA LYS A 38 11.55 14.00 19.85
C LYS A 38 11.49 13.07 18.66
N ILE A 39 10.31 12.47 18.39
CA ILE A 39 10.04 11.55 17.28
C ILE A 39 8.87 12.10 16.47
N ASN A 40 8.97 12.04 15.14
CA ASN A 40 8.01 12.63 14.20
C ASN A 40 6.70 11.84 14.07
N GLY A 41 6.14 11.34 15.17
CA GLY A 41 4.82 10.73 15.21
C GLY A 41 3.68 11.76 15.20
N VAL A 42 2.44 11.29 15.38
CA VAL A 42 1.23 12.10 15.24
C VAL A 42 0.62 12.55 16.57
N SER A 43 1.33 12.35 17.69
CA SER A 43 0.93 12.82 19.05
C SER A 43 -0.32 12.13 19.61
N THR A 44 -0.55 10.85 19.27
CA THR A 44 -1.73 10.08 19.70
C THR A 44 -1.77 9.94 21.21
N GLU A 45 -0.66 9.48 21.84
CA GLU A 45 -0.59 9.27 23.29
C GLU A 45 -0.88 10.54 24.07
N ARG A 46 -0.24 11.63 23.66
CA ARG A 46 -0.47 12.95 24.26
C ARG A 46 -1.92 13.40 24.14
N THR A 47 -2.52 13.15 22.98
CA THR A 47 -3.91 13.56 22.73
C THR A 47 -4.90 12.86 23.64
N TYR A 48 -4.79 11.54 23.79
CA TYR A 48 -5.66 10.79 24.70
C TYR A 48 -5.46 11.23 26.14
N LYS A 49 -4.21 11.42 26.58
CA LYS A 49 -3.89 11.81 27.94
C LYS A 49 -4.38 13.21 28.31
N GLU A 50 -4.21 14.19 27.43
CA GLU A 50 -4.42 15.60 27.75
C GLU A 50 -5.76 16.17 27.28
N LEU A 51 -6.29 15.69 26.14
CA LEU A 51 -7.44 16.31 25.48
C LEU A 51 -8.69 15.46 25.47
N LEU A 52 -8.56 14.13 25.52
CA LEU A 52 -9.67 13.20 25.32
C LEU A 52 -10.01 12.34 26.55
N LYS A 53 -9.17 12.39 27.62
CA LYS A 53 -9.26 11.52 28.80
C LYS A 53 -10.67 11.39 29.38
N ASP A 54 -11.42 12.49 29.49
CA ASP A 54 -12.74 12.53 30.13
C ASP A 54 -13.86 12.76 29.12
N LYS A 55 -13.60 12.59 27.82
CA LYS A 55 -14.60 12.80 26.78
C LYS A 55 -15.25 11.50 26.36
N LYS A 56 -16.53 11.59 26.07
CA LYS A 56 -17.28 10.48 25.45
C LYS A 56 -17.04 10.46 23.95
N SER A 57 -16.86 9.28 23.41
CA SER A 57 -16.79 8.99 21.98
C SER A 57 -18.06 8.30 21.51
N THR A 58 -18.22 8.22 20.21
CA THR A 58 -19.24 7.43 19.53
C THR A 58 -18.53 6.47 18.60
N THR A 59 -18.81 5.19 18.72
CA THR A 59 -18.22 4.17 17.83
C THR A 59 -18.58 4.45 16.38
N ILE A 60 -17.58 4.45 15.50
CA ILE A 60 -17.77 4.63 14.06
C ILE A 60 -17.19 3.45 13.30
N ILE A 61 -17.68 3.25 12.07
CA ILE A 61 -17.15 2.22 11.16
C ILE A 61 -16.11 2.84 10.24
N VAL A 62 -14.95 2.19 10.16
CA VAL A 62 -13.88 2.49 9.21
C VAL A 62 -13.77 1.32 8.23
N GLY A 63 -14.04 1.55 6.95
CA GLY A 63 -13.84 0.56 5.90
C GLY A 63 -12.37 0.46 5.50
N VAL A 64 -11.80 -0.73 5.57
CA VAL A 64 -10.49 -1.07 5.04
C VAL A 64 -10.70 -1.80 3.71
N LEU A 65 -10.55 -1.06 2.62
CA LEU A 65 -10.61 -1.59 1.27
C LEU A 65 -9.20 -2.05 0.89
N ASP A 66 -8.98 -3.38 0.85
CA ASP A 66 -7.61 -3.90 0.80
C ASP A 66 -7.59 -5.37 0.32
N SER A 67 -6.49 -6.08 0.58
CA SER A 67 -6.31 -7.51 0.26
C SER A 67 -7.03 -8.48 1.21
N GLY A 68 -7.75 -7.96 2.21
CA GLY A 68 -8.40 -8.68 3.30
C GLY A 68 -7.76 -8.41 4.67
N VAL A 69 -8.50 -8.70 5.74
CA VAL A 69 -8.05 -8.51 7.13
C VAL A 69 -8.18 -9.82 7.91
N ASP A 70 -7.17 -10.20 8.65
CA ASP A 70 -7.26 -11.31 9.61
C ASP A 70 -8.09 -10.88 10.83
N TYR A 71 -9.42 -10.99 10.69
CA TYR A 71 -10.37 -10.62 11.73
C TYR A 71 -10.29 -11.49 13.00
N THR A 72 -9.50 -12.58 12.96
CA THR A 72 -9.27 -13.46 14.12
C THR A 72 -8.04 -13.07 14.93
N HIS A 73 -7.24 -12.10 14.44
CA HIS A 73 -6.04 -11.63 15.13
C HIS A 73 -6.38 -11.12 16.54
N GLU A 74 -5.59 -11.52 17.55
CA GLU A 74 -5.89 -11.24 18.96
C GLU A 74 -6.03 -9.75 19.28
N ASP A 75 -5.32 -8.90 18.54
CA ASP A 75 -5.30 -7.45 18.72
C ASP A 75 -6.32 -6.70 17.84
N LEU A 76 -7.05 -7.43 16.97
CA LEU A 76 -8.07 -6.87 16.06
C LEU A 76 -9.48 -7.39 16.32
N LYS A 77 -9.65 -8.63 16.80
CA LYS A 77 -10.96 -9.31 16.89
C LYS A 77 -12.04 -8.48 17.60
N ASP A 78 -11.69 -7.74 18.64
CA ASP A 78 -12.61 -6.96 19.46
C ASP A 78 -12.96 -5.59 18.82
N VAL A 79 -12.20 -5.18 17.79
CA VAL A 79 -12.42 -3.95 17.02
C VAL A 79 -12.96 -4.21 15.61
N MET A 80 -13.19 -5.46 15.25
CA MET A 80 -13.83 -5.79 13.97
C MET A 80 -15.29 -5.40 13.97
N TRP A 81 -15.76 -4.92 12.81
CA TRP A 81 -17.17 -4.75 12.56
C TRP A 81 -17.86 -6.12 12.44
N THR A 82 -19.04 -6.21 12.98
CA THR A 82 -19.92 -7.36 12.81
C THR A 82 -21.24 -6.86 12.28
N ASN A 83 -21.74 -7.46 11.19
CA ASN A 83 -23.03 -7.13 10.64
C ASN A 83 -24.13 -7.51 11.62
N PRO A 84 -24.86 -6.54 12.20
CA PRO A 84 -25.91 -6.85 13.17
C PRO A 84 -27.16 -7.47 12.54
N GLY A 85 -27.26 -7.44 11.21
CA GLY A 85 -28.38 -8.00 10.45
C GLY A 85 -28.21 -9.46 10.07
N GLU A 86 -27.01 -10.03 10.21
CA GLU A 86 -26.68 -11.38 9.78
C GLU A 86 -26.57 -12.38 10.93
N ILE A 87 -26.99 -13.62 10.68
CA ILE A 87 -26.80 -14.77 11.57
C ILE A 87 -25.65 -15.62 11.04
N PRO A 88 -24.51 -15.68 11.73
CA PRO A 88 -23.30 -16.28 11.20
C PRO A 88 -23.44 -17.73 10.73
N GLY A 89 -23.05 -18.02 9.50
CA GLY A 89 -22.87 -19.36 8.95
C GLY A 89 -24.16 -20.11 8.62
N ASN A 90 -25.29 -19.41 8.48
CA ASN A 90 -26.57 -20.04 8.13
C ASN A 90 -26.79 -20.15 6.61
N GLY A 91 -25.97 -19.51 5.78
CA GLY A 91 -26.07 -19.52 4.32
C GLY A 91 -27.22 -18.68 3.76
N ILE A 92 -27.75 -17.76 4.55
CA ILE A 92 -28.88 -16.90 4.19
C ILE A 92 -28.43 -15.43 4.29
N ASP A 93 -28.88 -14.61 3.38
CA ASP A 93 -28.81 -13.15 3.43
C ASP A 93 -29.97 -12.67 4.32
N ASP A 94 -29.73 -12.58 5.64
CA ASP A 94 -30.78 -12.30 6.63
C ASP A 94 -31.25 -10.83 6.59
N ASP A 95 -30.37 -9.89 6.29
CA ASP A 95 -30.65 -8.46 6.19
C ASP A 95 -31.12 -8.03 4.78
N LYS A 96 -31.04 -8.95 3.81
CA LYS A 96 -31.47 -8.77 2.42
C LYS A 96 -30.74 -7.66 1.67
N ASN A 97 -29.47 -7.50 1.98
CA ASN A 97 -28.59 -6.53 1.31
C ASN A 97 -27.96 -7.09 0.01
N GLY A 98 -28.12 -8.39 -0.26
CA GLY A 98 -27.57 -9.11 -1.41
C GLY A 98 -26.27 -9.87 -1.13
N TYR A 99 -25.74 -9.81 0.09
CA TYR A 99 -24.45 -10.37 0.48
C TYR A 99 -24.63 -11.41 1.59
N ILE A 100 -24.59 -12.69 1.26
CA ILE A 100 -24.86 -13.82 2.16
C ILE A 100 -23.76 -13.94 3.22
N ASP A 101 -24.11 -13.99 4.51
CA ASP A 101 -23.17 -14.17 5.63
C ASP A 101 -22.02 -13.14 5.65
N ASP A 102 -22.25 -11.89 5.31
CA ASP A 102 -21.25 -10.82 5.29
C ASP A 102 -20.88 -10.29 6.69
N ILE A 103 -20.55 -11.21 7.60
CA ILE A 103 -20.41 -10.98 9.04
C ILE A 103 -19.37 -9.91 9.39
N HIS A 104 -18.19 -9.94 8.75
CA HIS A 104 -17.10 -8.99 9.01
C HIS A 104 -16.75 -8.12 7.80
N GLY A 105 -17.54 -8.27 6.73
CA GLY A 105 -17.31 -7.59 5.47
C GLY A 105 -17.50 -8.50 4.26
N TRP A 106 -16.99 -8.08 3.11
CA TRP A 106 -17.20 -8.77 1.84
C TRP A 106 -15.95 -8.87 0.98
N ASN A 107 -15.93 -9.86 0.10
CA ASN A 107 -14.85 -10.14 -0.83
C ASN A 107 -15.33 -10.06 -2.29
N PHE A 108 -15.01 -8.95 -2.97
CA PHE A 108 -15.34 -8.73 -4.38
C PHE A 108 -14.42 -9.44 -5.38
N ILE A 109 -13.36 -10.10 -4.90
CA ILE A 109 -12.46 -10.91 -5.73
C ILE A 109 -12.50 -12.40 -5.32
N GLY A 110 -13.64 -12.83 -4.79
CA GLY A 110 -13.97 -14.22 -4.50
C GLY A 110 -15.05 -14.76 -5.41
N GLY A 111 -15.10 -16.08 -5.57
CA GLY A 111 -16.16 -16.80 -6.27
C GLY A 111 -17.22 -17.35 -5.31
N LYS A 112 -18.44 -17.57 -5.81
CA LYS A 112 -19.55 -18.17 -5.05
C LYS A 112 -19.25 -19.60 -4.57
N ASP A 113 -18.27 -20.26 -5.15
CA ASP A 113 -17.78 -21.58 -4.76
C ASP A 113 -16.73 -21.55 -3.64
N GLY A 114 -16.42 -20.38 -3.10
CA GLY A 114 -15.44 -20.18 -2.05
C GLY A 114 -13.99 -20.04 -2.55
N GLN A 115 -13.74 -20.14 -3.85
CA GLN A 115 -12.43 -19.84 -4.39
C GLN A 115 -12.13 -18.34 -4.34
N ASN A 116 -10.84 -17.97 -4.29
CA ASN A 116 -10.42 -16.59 -4.18
C ASN A 116 -9.37 -16.25 -5.25
N VAL A 117 -9.49 -15.08 -5.86
CA VAL A 117 -8.41 -14.51 -6.64
C VAL A 117 -7.30 -14.07 -5.68
N GLU A 118 -6.12 -14.65 -5.82
CA GLU A 118 -4.92 -14.25 -5.10
C GLU A 118 -4.08 -13.29 -5.95
N LYS A 119 -3.83 -13.66 -7.21
CA LYS A 119 -2.98 -12.92 -8.17
C LYS A 119 -3.82 -12.41 -9.32
N ASP A 120 -3.51 -11.22 -9.83
CA ASP A 120 -4.15 -10.67 -11.03
C ASP A 120 -3.11 -9.92 -11.89
N ASN A 121 -3.51 -9.54 -13.08
CA ASN A 121 -2.69 -8.73 -13.99
C ASN A 121 -2.55 -7.29 -13.50
N LEU A 122 -1.47 -6.63 -13.95
CA LEU A 122 -1.45 -5.17 -13.95
C LEU A 122 -2.49 -4.62 -14.95
N GLU A 123 -3.06 -3.45 -14.64
CA GLU A 123 -4.06 -2.82 -15.51
C GLU A 123 -3.54 -2.56 -16.92
N ALA A 124 -2.26 -2.18 -17.05
CA ALA A 124 -1.61 -2.03 -18.35
C ALA A 124 -1.73 -3.30 -19.21
N VAL A 125 -1.59 -4.48 -18.60
CA VAL A 125 -1.68 -5.77 -19.30
C VAL A 125 -3.12 -6.08 -19.71
N ARG A 126 -4.09 -5.77 -18.84
CA ARG A 126 -5.53 -5.92 -19.15
C ARG A 126 -5.96 -5.02 -20.31
N ILE A 127 -5.54 -3.75 -20.28
CA ILE A 127 -5.79 -2.80 -21.39
C ILE A 127 -5.10 -3.25 -22.68
N TYR A 128 -3.82 -3.66 -22.59
CA TYR A 128 -3.09 -4.21 -23.73
C TYR A 128 -3.82 -5.39 -24.37
N ARG A 129 -4.22 -6.38 -23.56
CA ARG A 129 -4.95 -7.56 -24.02
C ARG A 129 -6.28 -7.20 -24.70
N ALA A 130 -7.04 -6.29 -24.09
CA ALA A 130 -8.34 -5.87 -24.61
C ALA A 130 -8.23 -5.10 -25.94
N TYR A 131 -7.21 -4.28 -26.10
CA TYR A 131 -7.05 -3.43 -27.27
C TYR A 131 -6.23 -4.05 -28.40
N LYS A 132 -5.39 -5.03 -28.12
CA LYS A 132 -4.52 -5.70 -29.11
C LYS A 132 -5.26 -6.15 -30.37
N PRO A 133 -6.43 -6.83 -30.32
CA PRO A 133 -7.12 -7.28 -31.53
C PRO A 133 -7.52 -6.14 -32.47
N LYS A 134 -7.78 -4.94 -31.94
CA LYS A 134 -8.23 -3.79 -32.73
C LYS A 134 -7.07 -2.91 -33.21
N TYR A 135 -6.01 -2.75 -32.42
CA TYR A 135 -5.00 -1.72 -32.62
C TYR A 135 -3.62 -2.22 -33.01
N GLU A 136 -3.32 -3.54 -32.90
CA GLU A 136 -2.00 -4.04 -33.26
C GLU A 136 -1.66 -3.76 -34.73
N GLY A 137 -0.50 -3.13 -34.97
CA GLY A 137 -0.04 -2.77 -36.30
C GLY A 137 -0.79 -1.60 -36.96
N LYS A 138 -1.69 -0.94 -36.25
CA LYS A 138 -2.46 0.22 -36.73
C LYS A 138 -1.78 1.55 -36.42
N THR A 139 -2.16 2.58 -37.19
CA THR A 139 -1.72 3.97 -37.05
C THR A 139 -2.93 4.89 -36.93
N GLU A 140 -2.73 6.15 -36.57
CA GLU A 140 -3.83 7.14 -36.50
C GLU A 140 -4.59 7.31 -37.82
N LYS A 141 -3.95 7.01 -38.96
CA LYS A 141 -4.56 7.10 -40.28
C LYS A 141 -5.63 6.04 -40.53
N ASP A 142 -5.58 4.94 -39.79
CA ASP A 142 -6.54 3.84 -39.91
C ASP A 142 -7.87 4.15 -39.19
N PHE A 143 -7.94 5.26 -38.46
CA PHE A 143 -9.10 5.63 -37.64
C PHE A 143 -9.59 7.06 -37.94
N SER A 144 -10.91 7.24 -38.04
CA SER A 144 -11.56 8.52 -38.26
C SER A 144 -12.04 9.17 -36.94
N SER A 145 -12.42 8.37 -35.97
CA SER A 145 -12.99 8.86 -34.70
C SER A 145 -11.90 9.34 -33.75
N LYS A 146 -12.15 10.48 -33.07
CA LYS A 146 -11.26 11.02 -32.05
C LYS A 146 -11.10 10.04 -30.87
N GLN A 147 -12.15 9.27 -30.59
CA GLN A 147 -12.13 8.26 -29.52
C GLN A 147 -11.16 7.14 -29.86
N GLU A 148 -11.26 6.58 -31.07
CA GLU A 148 -10.37 5.49 -31.50
C GLU A 148 -8.89 5.92 -31.54
N LYS A 149 -8.62 7.17 -31.94
CA LYS A 149 -7.24 7.70 -31.89
C LYS A 149 -6.71 7.80 -30.46
N LYS A 150 -7.53 8.18 -29.49
CA LYS A 150 -7.15 8.18 -28.07
C LYS A 150 -6.94 6.76 -27.54
N GLU A 151 -7.78 5.82 -27.94
CA GLU A 151 -7.63 4.42 -27.56
C GLU A 151 -6.35 3.81 -28.16
N LEU A 152 -6.01 4.15 -29.41
CA LEU A 152 -4.74 3.76 -30.05
C LEU A 152 -3.53 4.36 -29.30
N GLU A 153 -3.60 5.63 -28.90
CA GLU A 153 -2.55 6.28 -28.12
C GLU A 153 -2.36 5.56 -26.76
N LEU A 154 -3.46 5.27 -26.08
CA LEU A 154 -3.42 4.50 -24.82
C LEU A 154 -2.86 3.10 -25.05
N TYR A 155 -3.31 2.39 -26.11
CA TYR A 155 -2.79 1.08 -26.46
C TYR A 155 -1.27 1.09 -26.67
N ASN A 156 -0.75 2.04 -27.45
CA ASN A 156 0.68 2.16 -27.71
C ASN A 156 1.46 2.46 -26.42
N THR A 157 0.91 3.30 -25.55
CA THR A 157 1.51 3.66 -24.26
C THR A 157 1.58 2.43 -23.33
N VAL A 158 0.46 1.73 -23.14
CA VAL A 158 0.44 0.56 -22.23
C VAL A 158 1.24 -0.61 -22.81
N LYS A 159 1.27 -0.77 -24.14
CA LYS A 159 2.10 -1.78 -24.80
C LYS A 159 3.58 -1.57 -24.50
N ALA A 160 4.08 -0.34 -24.71
CA ALA A 160 5.48 0.00 -24.46
C ALA A 160 5.84 -0.19 -22.97
N ASP A 161 4.95 0.20 -22.06
CA ASP A 161 5.13 0.05 -20.62
C ASP A 161 5.15 -1.43 -20.21
N TYR A 162 4.21 -2.22 -20.71
CA TYR A 162 4.13 -3.67 -20.49
C TYR A 162 5.39 -4.41 -21.01
N GLU A 163 5.77 -4.17 -22.27
CA GLU A 163 6.93 -4.83 -22.88
C GLU A 163 8.22 -4.49 -22.11
N LYS A 164 8.39 -3.24 -21.71
CA LYS A 164 9.53 -2.79 -20.90
C LYS A 164 9.55 -3.48 -19.55
N GLN A 165 8.44 -3.46 -18.80
CA GLN A 165 8.37 -4.07 -17.47
C GLN A 165 8.60 -5.58 -17.55
N LYS A 166 8.03 -6.27 -18.56
CA LYS A 166 8.23 -7.70 -18.77
C LYS A 166 9.71 -8.01 -18.98
N GLN A 167 10.38 -7.28 -19.89
CA GLN A 167 11.80 -7.47 -20.15
C GLN A 167 12.67 -7.22 -18.90
N GLU A 168 12.38 -6.16 -18.14
CA GLU A 168 13.13 -5.82 -16.93
C GLU A 168 12.97 -6.92 -15.85
N ASN A 169 11.75 -7.44 -15.66
CA ASN A 169 11.49 -8.50 -14.68
C ASN A 169 12.08 -9.84 -15.11
N GLU A 170 11.99 -10.22 -16.40
CA GLU A 170 12.65 -11.43 -16.93
C GLU A 170 14.18 -11.35 -16.76
N MET A 171 14.78 -10.19 -16.97
CA MET A 171 16.22 -9.99 -16.70
C MET A 171 16.55 -10.14 -15.21
N SER A 172 15.69 -9.62 -14.32
CA SER A 172 15.87 -9.75 -12.87
C SER A 172 15.78 -11.23 -12.44
N VAL A 173 14.80 -11.99 -12.91
CA VAL A 173 14.69 -13.44 -12.66
C VAL A 173 15.99 -14.14 -13.05
N ASN A 174 16.46 -13.92 -14.27
CA ASN A 174 17.67 -14.57 -14.79
C ASN A 174 18.91 -14.20 -13.97
N GLN A 175 19.03 -12.93 -13.57
CA GLN A 175 20.15 -12.44 -12.78
C GLN A 175 20.18 -13.05 -11.37
N TYR A 176 19.04 -13.05 -10.66
CA TYR A 176 18.99 -13.58 -9.30
C TYR A 176 19.12 -15.11 -9.26
N LYS A 177 18.50 -15.81 -10.21
CA LYS A 177 18.72 -17.27 -10.38
C LYS A 177 20.19 -17.59 -10.61
N PHE A 178 20.85 -16.83 -11.48
CA PHE A 178 22.28 -17.04 -11.72
C PHE A 178 23.12 -16.91 -10.44
N ILE A 179 22.78 -15.97 -9.54
CA ILE A 179 23.48 -15.81 -8.25
C ILE A 179 23.21 -17.02 -7.35
N LEU A 180 21.95 -17.48 -7.22
CA LEU A 180 21.59 -18.65 -6.41
C LEU A 180 22.26 -19.92 -6.92
N ASP A 181 22.14 -20.20 -8.21
CA ASP A 181 22.73 -21.38 -8.85
C ASP A 181 24.27 -21.36 -8.66
N GLY A 182 24.87 -20.18 -8.79
CA GLY A 182 26.29 -20.00 -8.56
C GLY A 182 26.72 -20.25 -7.10
N TYR A 183 25.94 -19.78 -6.14
CA TYR A 183 26.17 -20.04 -4.72
C TYR A 183 26.06 -21.53 -4.40
N ASP A 184 25.00 -22.18 -4.86
CA ASP A 184 24.76 -23.60 -4.65
C ASP A 184 25.87 -24.46 -5.30
N MET A 185 26.31 -24.11 -6.51
CA MET A 185 27.42 -24.78 -7.19
C MET A 185 28.71 -24.70 -6.35
N VAL A 186 29.05 -23.54 -5.83
CA VAL A 186 30.25 -23.36 -5.01
C VAL A 186 30.12 -24.08 -3.67
N MET A 187 28.98 -23.97 -2.99
CA MET A 187 28.73 -24.66 -1.73
C MET A 187 28.80 -26.17 -1.87
N LYS A 188 28.20 -26.72 -2.93
CA LYS A 188 28.28 -28.16 -3.23
C LYS A 188 29.72 -28.63 -3.42
N ALA A 189 30.51 -27.91 -4.23
CA ALA A 189 31.91 -28.27 -4.49
C ALA A 189 32.79 -28.17 -3.25
N LEU A 190 32.51 -27.24 -2.34
CA LEU A 190 33.22 -27.12 -1.05
C LEU A 190 32.82 -28.24 -0.08
N LYS A 191 31.52 -28.58 0.00
CA LYS A 191 31.03 -29.71 0.81
C LYS A 191 31.65 -31.05 0.41
N GLU A 192 31.83 -31.28 -0.89
CA GLU A 192 32.53 -32.48 -1.41
C GLU A 192 34.00 -32.55 -0.91
N GLN A 193 34.59 -31.43 -0.50
CA GLN A 193 35.92 -31.34 0.12
C GLN A 193 35.89 -31.32 1.66
N GLY A 194 34.71 -31.54 2.28
CA GLY A 194 34.53 -31.46 3.74
C GLY A 194 34.52 -30.05 4.31
N ILE A 195 34.26 -29.03 3.48
CA ILE A 195 34.20 -27.63 3.88
C ILE A 195 32.73 -27.19 3.93
N GLU A 196 32.22 -26.92 5.11
CA GLU A 196 30.81 -26.53 5.32
C GLU A 196 30.59 -25.00 5.30
N LYS A 197 31.64 -24.23 5.59
CA LYS A 197 31.54 -22.75 5.66
C LYS A 197 32.15 -22.10 4.43
N LEU A 198 31.39 -21.18 3.82
CA LEU A 198 31.84 -20.34 2.73
C LEU A 198 32.37 -19.01 3.29
N ASP A 199 33.67 -18.81 3.15
CA ASP A 199 34.39 -17.56 3.43
C ASP A 199 35.47 -17.31 2.38
N ALA A 200 36.21 -16.22 2.52
CA ALA A 200 37.26 -15.86 1.56
C ALA A 200 38.39 -16.92 1.47
N ALA A 201 38.67 -17.67 2.54
CA ALA A 201 39.68 -18.71 2.57
C ALA A 201 39.21 -19.99 1.89
N SER A 202 37.98 -20.42 2.17
CA SER A 202 37.35 -21.58 1.54
C SER A 202 37.06 -21.34 0.06
N LEU A 203 36.63 -20.14 -0.32
CA LEU A 203 36.38 -19.77 -1.73
C LEU A 203 37.66 -19.87 -2.59
N LYS A 204 38.86 -19.65 -2.02
CA LYS A 204 40.13 -19.85 -2.73
C LYS A 204 40.36 -21.32 -3.12
N LYS A 205 39.82 -22.28 -2.35
CA LYS A 205 39.92 -23.72 -2.61
C LYS A 205 38.95 -24.20 -3.69
N TYR A 206 37.92 -23.41 -4.00
CA TYR A 206 37.03 -23.72 -5.10
C TYR A 206 37.72 -23.53 -6.43
N GLU A 207 37.87 -24.60 -7.20
CA GLU A 207 38.42 -24.60 -8.56
C GLU A 207 37.28 -24.74 -9.58
N PRO A 208 36.96 -23.66 -10.31
CA PRO A 208 35.88 -23.68 -11.29
C PRO A 208 36.25 -24.55 -12.50
N LYS A 209 35.36 -25.45 -12.90
CA LYS A 209 35.56 -26.37 -14.04
C LYS A 209 35.16 -25.72 -15.39
N ASP A 210 34.35 -24.69 -15.36
CA ASP A 210 33.80 -24.03 -16.56
C ASP A 210 33.65 -22.52 -16.38
N GLN A 211 33.08 -21.85 -17.37
CA GLN A 211 32.89 -20.40 -17.36
C GLN A 211 31.83 -19.97 -16.29
N ALA A 212 30.79 -20.77 -16.08
CA ALA A 212 29.76 -20.49 -15.08
C ALA A 212 30.37 -20.52 -13.67
N GLY A 213 31.18 -21.52 -13.35
CA GLY A 213 31.90 -21.61 -12.09
C GLY A 213 32.87 -20.46 -11.86
N LYS A 214 33.56 -19.98 -12.92
CA LYS A 214 34.44 -18.79 -12.83
C LYS A 214 33.64 -17.53 -12.48
N GLN A 215 32.48 -17.36 -13.10
CA GLN A 215 31.59 -16.24 -12.83
C GLN A 215 31.00 -16.33 -11.40
N ALA A 216 30.55 -17.51 -10.98
CA ALA A 216 30.07 -17.75 -9.63
C ALA A 216 31.12 -17.37 -8.57
N LYS A 217 32.37 -17.88 -8.74
CA LYS A 217 33.49 -17.52 -7.86
C LYS A 217 33.71 -16.02 -7.78
N PHE A 218 33.64 -15.33 -8.91
CA PHE A 218 33.81 -13.88 -8.98
C PHE A 218 32.72 -13.13 -8.21
N TYR A 219 31.43 -13.47 -8.41
CA TYR A 219 30.32 -12.81 -7.73
C TYR A 219 30.33 -13.08 -6.22
N ILE A 220 30.60 -14.31 -5.81
CA ILE A 220 30.71 -14.66 -4.38
C ILE A 220 31.88 -13.92 -3.74
N ALA A 221 33.02 -13.80 -4.43
CA ALA A 221 34.15 -13.00 -3.93
C ALA A 221 33.77 -11.52 -3.75
N GLN A 222 32.97 -10.95 -4.67
CA GLN A 222 32.46 -9.59 -4.52
C GLN A 222 31.53 -9.46 -3.31
N MET A 223 30.66 -10.46 -3.07
CA MET A 223 29.77 -10.47 -1.90
C MET A 223 30.57 -10.55 -0.59
N LEU A 224 31.55 -11.44 -0.51
CA LEU A 224 32.43 -11.58 0.66
C LEU A 224 33.32 -10.35 0.92
N ASN A 225 33.56 -9.51 -0.08
CA ASN A 225 34.24 -8.23 0.11
C ASN A 225 33.34 -7.16 0.74
N ASN A 226 32.02 -7.30 0.58
CA ASN A 226 31.05 -6.29 1.04
C ASN A 226 30.29 -6.75 2.29
N TYR A 227 30.22 -8.06 2.56
CA TYR A 227 29.41 -8.65 3.64
C TYR A 227 30.23 -9.70 4.40
N PRO A 228 30.01 -9.83 5.71
CA PRO A 228 30.58 -10.92 6.48
C PRO A 228 30.04 -12.28 5.98
N ALA A 229 30.86 -13.30 6.02
CA ALA A 229 30.51 -14.64 5.52
C ALA A 229 29.25 -15.23 6.19
N GLU A 230 29.03 -14.88 7.44
CA GLU A 230 27.87 -15.31 8.26
C GLU A 230 26.54 -14.74 7.75
N ALA A 231 26.57 -13.62 7.03
CA ALA A 231 25.37 -13.01 6.46
C ALA A 231 24.94 -13.65 5.12
N LEU A 232 25.83 -14.39 4.46
CA LEU A 232 25.53 -14.93 3.12
C LEU A 232 24.29 -15.85 3.07
N PRO A 233 24.02 -16.74 4.05
CA PRO A 233 22.80 -17.55 4.02
C PRO A 233 21.53 -16.70 4.02
N GLU A 234 21.45 -15.67 4.86
CA GLU A 234 20.33 -14.73 4.93
C GLU A 234 20.18 -13.94 3.62
N ILE A 235 21.29 -13.45 3.05
CA ILE A 235 21.27 -12.78 1.74
C ILE A 235 20.78 -13.73 0.64
N MET A 236 21.13 -15.02 0.66
CA MET A 236 20.64 -15.99 -0.33
C MET A 236 19.14 -16.26 -0.15
N GLU A 237 18.63 -16.29 1.07
CA GLU A 237 17.19 -16.38 1.33
C GLU A 237 16.42 -15.17 0.78
N GLU A 238 16.95 -13.96 0.99
CA GLU A 238 16.38 -12.74 0.39
C GLU A 238 16.41 -12.77 -1.14
N ILE A 239 17.50 -13.22 -1.74
CA ILE A 239 17.61 -13.37 -3.21
C ILE A 239 16.61 -14.43 -3.70
N SER A 240 16.40 -15.53 -2.97
CA SER A 240 15.38 -16.53 -3.30
C SER A 240 13.98 -15.94 -3.29
N GLY A 241 13.65 -15.16 -2.25
CA GLY A 241 12.39 -14.42 -2.19
C GLY A 241 12.21 -13.43 -3.33
N ALA A 242 13.30 -12.76 -3.76
CA ALA A 242 13.27 -11.88 -4.93
C ALA A 242 13.03 -12.65 -6.24
N VAL A 243 13.61 -13.85 -6.41
CA VAL A 243 13.31 -14.72 -7.56
C VAL A 243 11.83 -15.06 -7.61
N GLU A 244 11.26 -15.53 -6.49
CA GLU A 244 9.83 -15.88 -6.41
C GLU A 244 8.93 -14.68 -6.74
N HIS A 245 9.30 -13.50 -6.25
CA HIS A 245 8.58 -12.27 -6.54
C HIS A 245 8.58 -11.94 -8.04
N PHE A 246 9.76 -11.87 -8.67
CA PHE A 246 9.87 -11.51 -10.09
C PHE A 246 9.30 -12.59 -11.01
N GLU A 247 9.43 -13.88 -10.68
CA GLU A 247 8.75 -14.96 -11.38
C GLU A 247 7.23 -14.82 -11.28
N GLY A 248 6.72 -14.48 -10.10
CA GLY A 248 5.30 -14.20 -9.87
C GLY A 248 4.79 -13.07 -10.76
N LEU A 249 5.56 -11.95 -10.86
CA LEU A 249 5.23 -10.85 -11.77
C LEU A 249 5.19 -11.30 -13.23
N VAL A 250 6.21 -12.00 -13.71
CA VAL A 250 6.26 -12.48 -15.12
C VAL A 250 5.15 -13.48 -15.42
N LYS A 251 4.88 -14.41 -14.49
CA LYS A 251 3.93 -15.50 -14.68
C LYS A 251 2.48 -15.06 -14.61
N TYR A 252 2.16 -14.06 -13.76
CA TYR A 252 0.80 -13.62 -13.48
C TYR A 252 0.55 -12.18 -13.88
N SER A 253 1.22 -11.22 -13.22
CA SER A 253 0.90 -9.79 -13.36
C SER A 253 1.23 -9.24 -14.74
N LEU A 254 2.30 -9.73 -15.37
CA LEU A 254 2.77 -9.35 -16.71
C LEU A 254 2.46 -10.41 -17.79
N ASN A 255 1.51 -11.30 -17.54
CA ASN A 255 1.12 -12.34 -18.50
C ASN A 255 -0.26 -12.04 -19.10
N PRO A 256 -0.36 -11.63 -20.37
CA PRO A 256 -1.64 -11.31 -21.00
C PRO A 256 -2.55 -12.53 -21.20
N ASP A 257 -2.00 -13.75 -21.12
CA ASP A 257 -2.79 -15.00 -21.25
C ASP A 257 -3.36 -15.48 -19.90
N TYR A 258 -2.94 -14.85 -18.79
CA TYR A 258 -3.48 -15.12 -17.46
C TYR A 258 -4.67 -14.20 -17.17
N ASP A 259 -5.83 -14.77 -16.84
CA ASP A 259 -7.00 -14.03 -16.38
C ASP A 259 -7.74 -14.82 -15.30
N PRO A 260 -7.65 -14.41 -14.03
CA PRO A 260 -8.31 -15.10 -12.93
C PRO A 260 -9.79 -14.73 -12.78
N ARG A 261 -10.35 -13.86 -13.64
CA ARG A 261 -11.72 -13.33 -13.44
C ARG A 261 -12.80 -14.41 -13.47
N SER A 262 -12.55 -15.52 -14.13
CA SER A 262 -13.48 -16.68 -14.11
C SER A 262 -13.72 -17.25 -12.70
N ILE A 263 -12.79 -17.04 -11.75
CA ILE A 263 -12.97 -17.43 -10.34
C ILE A 263 -14.12 -16.62 -9.71
N VAL A 264 -14.20 -15.34 -10.00
CA VAL A 264 -15.24 -14.45 -9.45
C VAL A 264 -16.61 -14.79 -10.04
N GLY A 265 -16.67 -15.09 -11.33
CA GLY A 265 -17.87 -15.56 -12.02
C GLY A 265 -18.94 -14.48 -12.24
N ASP A 266 -18.54 -13.20 -12.21
CA ASP A 266 -19.38 -12.05 -12.54
C ASP A 266 -19.34 -11.71 -14.03
N ASP A 267 -20.28 -10.88 -14.49
CA ASP A 267 -20.17 -10.21 -15.80
C ASP A 267 -19.28 -8.98 -15.68
N TYR A 268 -17.96 -9.17 -15.92
CA TYR A 268 -16.98 -8.08 -15.80
C TYR A 268 -17.24 -6.93 -16.79
N SER A 269 -17.94 -7.16 -17.90
CA SER A 269 -18.32 -6.12 -18.87
C SER A 269 -19.45 -5.20 -18.36
N ASN A 270 -20.19 -5.66 -17.36
CA ASN A 270 -21.28 -4.93 -16.74
C ASN A 270 -20.81 -4.22 -15.45
N SER A 271 -20.38 -2.98 -15.56
CA SER A 271 -19.96 -2.17 -14.40
C SER A 271 -21.10 -1.81 -13.43
N THR A 272 -22.36 -2.09 -13.78
CA THR A 272 -23.51 -1.86 -12.89
C THR A 272 -23.84 -3.06 -12.01
N GLU A 273 -23.30 -4.25 -12.30
CA GLU A 273 -23.44 -5.42 -11.44
C GLU A 273 -22.66 -5.21 -10.14
N HIS A 274 -23.31 -5.43 -9.01
CA HIS A 274 -22.72 -5.22 -7.68
C HIS A 274 -22.89 -6.41 -6.73
N ILE A 275 -23.75 -7.40 -7.06
CA ILE A 275 -23.97 -8.59 -6.25
C ILE A 275 -23.16 -9.76 -6.80
N TYR A 276 -21.93 -9.90 -6.36
CA TYR A 276 -21.00 -11.00 -6.65
C TYR A 276 -19.94 -11.10 -5.55
N GLY A 277 -19.14 -12.15 -5.56
CA GLY A 277 -18.13 -12.37 -4.54
C GLY A 277 -18.54 -13.39 -3.49
N ASN A 278 -17.90 -13.37 -2.35
CA ASN A 278 -18.19 -14.23 -1.19
C ASN A 278 -17.85 -13.54 0.15
N ALA A 279 -18.21 -14.17 1.27
CA ALA A 279 -18.02 -13.65 2.61
C ALA A 279 -16.58 -13.77 3.16
N ASP A 280 -15.65 -14.40 2.44
CA ASP A 280 -14.26 -14.55 2.90
C ASP A 280 -13.47 -13.23 2.78
N CYS A 281 -13.79 -12.29 3.65
CA CYS A 281 -13.13 -10.97 3.70
C CYS A 281 -11.70 -11.00 4.29
N LYS A 282 -11.21 -12.17 4.75
CA LYS A 282 -9.81 -12.40 5.09
C LYS A 282 -9.01 -12.78 3.84
N GLY A 283 -9.49 -13.76 3.07
CA GLY A 283 -8.81 -14.26 1.88
C GLY A 283 -7.47 -14.97 2.17
N PRO A 284 -6.81 -15.47 1.11
CA PRO A 284 -5.57 -16.26 1.25
C PRO A 284 -4.33 -15.42 1.54
N PHE A 285 -4.36 -14.10 1.30
CA PHE A 285 -3.21 -13.20 1.45
C PHE A 285 -3.62 -11.88 2.09
N SER A 286 -3.82 -11.90 3.42
CA SER A 286 -4.35 -10.77 4.19
C SER A 286 -3.28 -9.95 4.92
N PHE A 287 -1.99 -10.13 4.63
CA PHE A 287 -0.93 -9.42 5.35
C PHE A 287 -1.12 -7.91 5.31
N HIS A 288 -1.28 -7.34 4.10
CA HIS A 288 -1.32 -5.90 3.91
C HIS A 288 -2.53 -5.26 4.60
N GLY A 289 -3.74 -5.78 4.38
CA GLY A 289 -4.95 -5.22 5.02
C GLY A 289 -4.99 -5.44 6.53
N THR A 290 -4.43 -6.55 7.05
CA THR A 290 -4.27 -6.79 8.50
C THR A 290 -3.35 -5.75 9.12
N HIS A 291 -2.22 -5.44 8.45
CA HIS A 291 -1.26 -4.44 8.89
C HIS A 291 -1.88 -3.03 8.92
N VAL A 292 -2.61 -2.67 7.87
CA VAL A 292 -3.38 -1.43 7.75
C VAL A 292 -4.43 -1.30 8.86
N ALA A 293 -5.20 -2.37 9.12
CA ALA A 293 -6.22 -2.39 10.17
C ALA A 293 -5.62 -2.15 11.56
N GLY A 294 -4.45 -2.74 11.85
CA GLY A 294 -3.74 -2.54 13.11
C GLY A 294 -3.31 -1.10 13.33
N ILE A 295 -2.75 -0.43 12.32
CA ILE A 295 -2.39 0.99 12.40
C ILE A 295 -3.60 1.84 12.78
N ILE A 296 -4.76 1.56 12.19
CA ILE A 296 -5.99 2.31 12.49
C ILE A 296 -6.47 2.02 13.90
N ALA A 297 -6.55 0.74 14.32
CA ALA A 297 -7.43 0.34 15.40
C ALA A 297 -6.95 -0.86 16.25
N ALA A 298 -5.70 -1.30 16.20
CA ALA A 298 -5.22 -2.31 17.14
C ALA A 298 -5.57 -1.90 18.57
N SER A 299 -6.02 -2.88 19.39
CA SER A 299 -6.60 -2.63 20.71
C SER A 299 -5.64 -1.92 21.64
N ARG A 300 -6.00 -0.71 22.09
CA ARG A 300 -5.13 0.15 22.88
C ARG A 300 -5.04 -0.28 24.34
N GLY A 301 -3.83 -0.24 24.90
CA GLY A 301 -3.57 -0.44 26.33
C GLY A 301 -3.76 -1.87 26.81
N ASN A 302 -3.79 -2.86 25.92
CA ASN A 302 -3.92 -4.29 26.26
C ASN A 302 -2.58 -4.98 26.59
N GLY A 303 -1.45 -4.30 26.39
CA GLY A 303 -0.11 -4.79 26.73
C GLY A 303 0.49 -5.78 25.73
N ILE A 304 -0.11 -5.94 24.55
CA ILE A 304 0.41 -6.75 23.45
C ILE A 304 0.62 -5.91 22.19
N GLY A 305 1.53 -6.34 21.34
CA GLY A 305 1.77 -5.73 20.04
C GLY A 305 2.02 -4.22 20.08
N MET A 306 1.12 -3.46 19.48
CA MET A 306 1.18 -2.01 19.40
C MET A 306 -0.22 -1.40 19.48
N ASP A 307 -0.31 -0.16 19.89
CA ASP A 307 -1.58 0.57 19.95
C ASP A 307 -1.97 1.16 18.58
N GLY A 308 -3.17 0.89 18.11
CA GLY A 308 -3.78 1.61 16.99
C GLY A 308 -4.02 3.08 17.32
N ILE A 309 -4.30 3.91 16.33
CA ILE A 309 -4.54 5.35 16.56
C ILE A 309 -5.91 5.59 17.18
N ALA A 310 -6.94 4.92 16.68
CA ALA A 310 -8.32 5.12 17.11
C ALA A 310 -8.78 4.04 18.11
N ASN A 311 -9.37 4.46 19.23
CA ASN A 311 -9.80 3.57 20.30
C ASN A 311 -11.29 3.13 20.21
N ASP A 312 -12.12 3.87 19.52
CA ASP A 312 -13.58 3.62 19.48
C ASP A 312 -14.08 3.56 18.02
N VAL A 313 -13.65 2.49 17.35
CA VAL A 313 -13.99 2.22 15.95
C VAL A 313 -14.31 0.75 15.74
N ARG A 314 -14.92 0.44 14.59
CA ARG A 314 -15.07 -0.92 14.08
C ARG A 314 -14.49 -0.97 12.66
N ILE A 315 -13.64 -1.93 12.42
CA ILE A 315 -13.02 -2.19 11.11
C ILE A 315 -13.93 -3.08 10.27
N LEU A 316 -14.43 -2.54 9.18
CA LEU A 316 -15.15 -3.26 8.14
C LEU A 316 -14.16 -3.71 7.08
N SER A 317 -13.93 -5.00 6.93
CA SER A 317 -13.01 -5.56 5.94
C SER A 317 -13.68 -5.68 4.57
N VAL A 318 -13.13 -5.03 3.55
CA VAL A 318 -13.62 -5.17 2.17
C VAL A 318 -12.48 -5.58 1.26
N ARG A 319 -12.50 -6.86 0.87
CA ARG A 319 -11.45 -7.42 0.05
C ARG A 319 -11.70 -7.14 -1.44
N CYS A 320 -10.87 -6.31 -2.05
CA CYS A 320 -10.98 -5.91 -3.46
C CYS A 320 -9.62 -5.75 -4.17
N VAL A 321 -8.50 -5.98 -3.45
CA VAL A 321 -7.14 -5.80 -3.97
C VAL A 321 -6.44 -7.17 -4.03
N PRO A 322 -6.11 -7.68 -5.21
CA PRO A 322 -5.31 -8.89 -5.39
C PRO A 322 -3.80 -8.58 -5.30
N ASN A 323 -2.97 -9.59 -5.39
CA ASN A 323 -1.55 -9.42 -5.69
C ASN A 323 -1.40 -9.13 -7.21
N GLY A 324 -1.46 -7.86 -7.57
CA GLY A 324 -1.58 -7.26 -8.89
C GLY A 324 -2.35 -5.95 -8.76
N ASP A 325 -2.81 -5.37 -9.88
CA ASP A 325 -3.63 -4.15 -9.81
C ASP A 325 -5.10 -4.49 -9.52
N GLU A 326 -5.71 -3.73 -8.64
CA GLU A 326 -7.14 -3.77 -8.37
C GLU A 326 -7.96 -3.44 -9.62
N ARG A 327 -9.16 -4.00 -9.73
CA ARG A 327 -10.08 -3.70 -10.84
C ARG A 327 -11.05 -2.59 -10.48
N ASP A 328 -11.29 -1.66 -11.39
CA ASP A 328 -12.13 -0.48 -11.15
C ASP A 328 -13.55 -0.85 -10.70
N LYS A 329 -14.15 -1.91 -11.27
CA LYS A 329 -15.47 -2.43 -10.87
C LYS A 329 -15.48 -2.88 -9.41
N ASP A 330 -14.44 -3.61 -8.98
CA ASP A 330 -14.36 -4.13 -7.61
C ASP A 330 -14.14 -3.01 -6.60
N VAL A 331 -13.29 -2.04 -6.93
CA VAL A 331 -13.07 -0.82 -6.11
C VAL A 331 -14.35 -0.01 -5.97
N ALA A 332 -15.08 0.19 -7.06
CA ALA A 332 -16.33 0.94 -7.03
C ALA A 332 -17.40 0.27 -6.16
N ASN A 333 -17.51 -1.07 -6.26
CA ASN A 333 -18.45 -1.84 -5.45
C ASN A 333 -18.00 -1.92 -3.99
N ALA A 334 -16.69 -2.04 -3.72
CA ALA A 334 -16.15 -1.98 -2.36
C ALA A 334 -16.46 -0.64 -1.67
N ILE A 335 -16.31 0.49 -2.38
CA ILE A 335 -16.69 1.81 -1.85
C ILE A 335 -18.18 1.85 -1.53
N ARG A 336 -19.06 1.41 -2.45
CA ARG A 336 -20.52 1.43 -2.24
C ARG A 336 -20.93 0.53 -1.07
N TYR A 337 -20.45 -0.71 -1.05
CA TYR A 337 -20.72 -1.67 0.02
C TYR A 337 -20.34 -1.11 1.40
N ALA A 338 -19.13 -0.56 1.53
CA ALA A 338 -18.70 -0.01 2.81
C ALA A 338 -19.53 1.21 3.24
N VAL A 339 -19.92 2.07 2.28
CA VAL A 339 -20.82 3.21 2.54
C VAL A 339 -22.21 2.75 3.00
N ASP A 340 -22.78 1.74 2.35
CA ASP A 340 -24.12 1.21 2.65
C ASP A 340 -24.14 0.52 4.02
N ASN A 341 -23.05 -0.11 4.44
CA ASN A 341 -22.83 -0.68 5.77
C ASN A 341 -22.40 0.38 6.82
N GLY A 342 -22.56 1.66 6.51
CA GLY A 342 -22.46 2.75 7.49
C GLY A 342 -21.05 3.28 7.77
N ALA A 343 -20.03 2.87 7.02
CA ALA A 343 -18.69 3.42 7.15
C ALA A 343 -18.68 4.96 7.04
N LYS A 344 -17.86 5.61 7.86
CA LYS A 344 -17.68 7.07 7.85
C LYS A 344 -16.35 7.49 7.25
N ILE A 345 -15.39 6.57 7.24
CA ILE A 345 -14.06 6.74 6.67
C ILE A 345 -13.73 5.48 5.90
N LEU A 346 -13.16 5.62 4.71
CA LEU A 346 -12.61 4.53 3.92
C LEU A 346 -11.10 4.72 3.80
N ASN A 347 -10.35 3.69 4.14
CA ASN A 347 -8.91 3.62 3.87
C ASN A 347 -8.68 2.84 2.58
N MET A 348 -7.94 3.45 1.66
CA MET A 348 -7.58 2.90 0.36
C MET A 348 -6.05 2.94 0.22
N SER A 349 -5.39 1.89 0.72
CA SER A 349 -3.93 1.75 0.71
C SER A 349 -3.43 1.04 -0.54
N PHE A 350 -3.95 1.40 -1.69
CA PHE A 350 -3.62 0.82 -2.99
C PHE A 350 -3.66 1.88 -4.08
N GLY A 351 -3.22 1.51 -5.29
CA GLY A 351 -3.36 2.36 -6.45
C GLY A 351 -2.55 1.84 -7.64
N LYS A 352 -2.86 2.37 -8.82
CA LYS A 352 -2.32 1.91 -10.09
C LYS A 352 -2.10 3.06 -11.07
N LYS A 353 -1.28 2.81 -12.08
CA LYS A 353 -0.90 3.81 -13.08
C LYS A 353 -1.98 4.06 -14.14
N TYR A 354 -2.80 3.06 -14.42
CA TYR A 354 -3.85 3.11 -15.45
C TYR A 354 -5.21 2.77 -14.85
N SER A 355 -6.29 3.20 -15.49
CA SER A 355 -7.66 2.87 -15.13
C SER A 355 -8.45 2.50 -16.38
N TRP A 356 -9.11 1.36 -16.37
CA TRP A 356 -9.96 0.88 -17.46
C TRP A 356 -11.31 1.60 -17.50
N ASP A 357 -11.96 1.70 -16.34
CA ASP A 357 -13.27 2.35 -16.18
C ASP A 357 -13.22 3.34 -15.01
N LYS A 358 -12.49 4.45 -15.23
CA LYS A 358 -12.41 5.52 -14.23
C LYS A 358 -13.76 6.04 -13.80
N LYS A 359 -14.72 6.03 -14.73
CA LYS A 359 -16.06 6.57 -14.48
C LYS A 359 -16.80 5.84 -13.39
N VAL A 360 -16.73 4.50 -13.33
CA VAL A 360 -17.43 3.72 -12.30
C VAL A 360 -16.90 4.03 -10.91
N VAL A 361 -15.57 4.23 -10.79
CA VAL A 361 -14.93 4.63 -9.53
C VAL A 361 -15.29 6.07 -9.16
N ASP A 362 -15.25 7.01 -10.13
CA ASP A 362 -15.69 8.39 -9.90
C ASP A 362 -17.13 8.47 -9.38
N ASP A 363 -18.02 7.66 -9.93
CA ASP A 363 -19.43 7.64 -9.50
C ASP A 363 -19.57 7.03 -8.09
N ALA A 364 -18.75 6.04 -7.72
CA ALA A 364 -18.68 5.52 -6.36
C ALA A 364 -18.12 6.55 -5.35
N VAL A 365 -17.10 7.31 -5.75
CA VAL A 365 -16.55 8.43 -4.93
C VAL A 365 -17.59 9.53 -4.72
N LYS A 366 -18.36 9.91 -5.76
CA LYS A 366 -19.48 10.86 -5.63
C LYS A 366 -20.58 10.31 -4.71
N TYR A 367 -20.87 9.01 -4.82
CA TYR A 367 -21.82 8.34 -3.91
C TYR A 367 -21.35 8.46 -2.46
N ALA A 368 -20.12 8.09 -2.17
CA ALA A 368 -19.53 8.24 -0.84
C ALA A 368 -19.58 9.70 -0.35
N GLN A 369 -19.29 10.68 -1.22
CA GLN A 369 -19.42 12.10 -0.90
C GLN A 369 -20.86 12.46 -0.52
N SER A 370 -21.86 11.99 -1.29
CA SER A 370 -23.28 12.27 -1.02
C SER A 370 -23.77 11.67 0.30
N LYS A 371 -23.12 10.60 0.78
CA LYS A 371 -23.41 9.92 2.04
C LYS A 371 -22.54 10.42 3.22
N GLY A 372 -21.71 11.42 3.00
CA GLY A 372 -20.89 12.01 4.04
C GLY A 372 -19.74 11.10 4.50
N VAL A 373 -19.10 10.38 3.61
CA VAL A 373 -17.97 9.48 3.86
C VAL A 373 -16.69 10.09 3.36
N LEU A 374 -15.61 10.05 4.18
CA LEU A 374 -14.27 10.52 3.86
C LEU A 374 -13.42 9.39 3.30
N LEU A 375 -12.72 9.63 2.20
CA LEU A 375 -11.79 8.68 1.58
C LEU A 375 -10.34 9.12 1.84
N ILE A 376 -9.54 8.21 2.38
CA ILE A 376 -8.11 8.40 2.64
C ILE A 376 -7.34 7.47 1.72
N HIS A 377 -6.48 8.04 0.89
CA HIS A 377 -5.81 7.31 -0.20
C HIS A 377 -4.29 7.46 -0.11
N ALA A 378 -3.59 6.36 -0.34
CA ALA A 378 -2.12 6.32 -0.42
C ALA A 378 -1.63 6.91 -1.75
N ALA A 379 -0.65 7.80 -1.70
CA ALA A 379 -0.15 8.47 -2.90
C ALA A 379 0.63 7.55 -3.86
N GLY A 380 1.09 6.38 -3.40
CA GLY A 380 1.89 5.42 -4.16
C GLY A 380 3.38 5.47 -3.83
N ASN A 381 4.13 4.46 -4.28
CA ASN A 381 5.51 4.17 -3.84
C ASN A 381 6.53 4.18 -5.00
N ASP A 382 6.27 4.93 -6.07
CA ASP A 382 7.07 4.94 -7.29
C ASP A 382 8.08 6.09 -7.34
N SER A 383 8.15 6.91 -6.29
CA SER A 383 8.97 8.14 -6.23
C SER A 383 8.61 9.14 -7.35
N LYS A 384 7.34 9.20 -7.73
CA LYS A 384 6.84 9.99 -8.86
C LYS A 384 6.15 11.28 -8.42
N ASP A 385 6.23 12.27 -9.30
CA ASP A 385 5.41 13.47 -9.24
C ASP A 385 4.02 13.17 -9.82
N ILE A 386 3.04 12.95 -8.93
CA ILE A 386 1.65 12.64 -9.32
C ILE A 386 0.82 13.87 -9.72
N ASP A 387 1.42 15.05 -9.74
CA ASP A 387 0.86 16.21 -10.47
C ASP A 387 1.04 16.04 -11.99
N VAL A 388 2.02 15.22 -12.41
CA VAL A 388 2.39 14.94 -13.81
C VAL A 388 1.92 13.55 -14.23
N GLU A 389 2.24 12.51 -13.46
CA GLU A 389 1.84 11.12 -13.72
C GLU A 389 0.64 10.78 -12.83
N THR A 390 -0.56 10.64 -13.43
CA THR A 390 -1.76 10.33 -12.64
C THR A 390 -1.66 8.96 -11.98
N HIS A 391 -2.02 8.90 -10.70
CA HIS A 391 -2.16 7.69 -9.91
C HIS A 391 -3.65 7.46 -9.61
N TYR A 392 -4.18 6.24 -9.82
CA TYR A 392 -5.59 5.91 -9.66
C TYR A 392 -5.81 5.00 -8.44
N PRO A 393 -6.98 5.17 -7.76
CA PRO A 393 -8.02 6.17 -7.97
C PRO A 393 -7.52 7.58 -7.63
N CYS A 394 -8.14 8.60 -8.21
CA CYS A 394 -7.74 9.98 -7.95
C CYS A 394 -8.94 10.90 -7.71
N LYS A 395 -8.71 12.00 -7.00
CA LYS A 395 -9.76 12.97 -6.66
C LYS A 395 -10.34 13.73 -7.85
N LYS A 396 -9.61 13.83 -8.98
CA LYS A 396 -10.05 14.55 -10.17
C LYS A 396 -11.04 13.69 -10.97
N PHE A 397 -12.25 14.16 -11.15
CA PHE A 397 -13.26 13.44 -11.95
C PHE A 397 -12.95 13.47 -13.44
N GLU A 398 -13.24 12.37 -14.12
CA GLU A 398 -13.05 12.23 -15.55
C GLU A 398 -13.87 13.28 -16.33
N ASN A 399 -13.27 13.83 -17.38
CA ASN A 399 -13.90 14.85 -18.26
C ASN A 399 -14.52 16.05 -17.49
N SER A 400 -13.99 16.38 -16.31
CA SER A 400 -14.51 17.42 -15.43
C SER A 400 -13.40 18.33 -14.90
N LYS A 401 -13.76 19.59 -14.63
CA LYS A 401 -12.92 20.51 -13.84
C LYS A 401 -13.14 20.34 -12.32
N LYS A 402 -14.17 19.57 -11.92
CA LYS A 402 -14.48 19.30 -10.52
C LYS A 402 -13.64 18.15 -9.99
N GLN A 403 -13.45 18.15 -8.68
CA GLN A 403 -12.78 17.08 -7.93
C GLN A 403 -13.58 16.71 -6.68
N ALA A 404 -13.32 15.53 -6.13
CA ALA A 404 -13.91 15.09 -4.87
C ALA A 404 -13.45 15.98 -3.70
N THR A 405 -14.39 16.42 -2.87
CA THR A 405 -14.11 17.24 -1.68
C THR A 405 -13.86 16.39 -0.44
N ASN A 406 -14.27 15.13 -0.49
CA ASN A 406 -14.15 14.12 0.56
C ASN A 406 -12.98 13.14 0.34
N PHE A 407 -11.95 13.50 -0.41
CA PHE A 407 -10.83 12.64 -0.77
C PHE A 407 -9.50 13.31 -0.37
N ILE A 408 -8.59 12.55 0.26
CA ILE A 408 -7.28 13.04 0.72
C ILE A 408 -6.20 12.06 0.25
N ASP A 409 -5.16 12.57 -0.44
CA ASP A 409 -3.98 11.81 -0.84
C ASP A 409 -2.84 12.01 0.16
N ILE A 410 -2.21 10.91 0.59
CA ILE A 410 -1.26 10.86 1.69
C ILE A 410 0.13 10.41 1.20
N GLY A 411 1.14 11.26 1.41
CA GLY A 411 2.55 10.93 1.24
C GLY A 411 3.14 10.30 2.51
N ALA A 412 4.23 9.54 2.35
CA ALA A 412 4.90 8.87 3.46
C ALA A 412 6.11 9.63 3.97
N LEU A 413 6.27 9.68 5.29
CA LEU A 413 7.47 10.15 5.96
C LEU A 413 8.15 9.04 6.76
N SER A 414 9.45 9.24 7.01
CA SER A 414 10.31 8.42 7.86
C SER A 414 10.32 8.95 9.30
N TRP A 415 10.69 8.07 10.23
CA TRP A 415 11.02 8.45 11.61
C TRP A 415 12.36 9.19 11.72
N LEU A 416 13.20 9.09 10.67
CA LEU A 416 14.49 9.77 10.60
C LEU A 416 14.27 11.30 10.51
N PRO A 417 15.09 12.08 11.23
CA PRO A 417 14.96 13.54 11.24
C PRO A 417 15.58 14.21 10.01
N ASP A 418 15.40 15.52 9.93
CA ASP A 418 16.06 16.44 9.01
C ASP A 418 15.81 16.13 7.53
N GLU A 419 16.86 16.11 6.72
CA GLU A 419 16.75 15.93 5.27
C GLU A 419 16.20 14.55 4.84
N LYS A 420 16.23 13.55 5.74
CA LYS A 420 15.75 12.18 5.50
C LYS A 420 14.30 11.94 5.92
N ILE A 421 13.57 12.99 6.25
CA ILE A 421 12.19 12.85 6.73
C ILE A 421 11.22 12.37 5.65
N ALA A 422 11.38 12.78 4.39
CA ALA A 422 10.56 12.25 3.30
C ALA A 422 10.98 10.82 2.97
N ALA A 423 9.99 9.90 2.87
CA ALA A 423 10.28 8.53 2.49
C ALA A 423 10.81 8.48 1.04
N PRO A 424 11.91 7.76 0.77
CA PRO A 424 12.56 7.79 -0.53
C PRO A 424 11.71 7.22 -1.67
N PHE A 425 10.74 6.38 -1.33
CA PHE A 425 9.82 5.75 -2.28
C PHE A 425 8.52 6.56 -2.49
N SER A 426 8.20 7.52 -1.60
CA SER A 426 6.91 8.20 -1.65
C SER A 426 6.67 8.91 -2.96
N ASN A 427 5.51 8.70 -3.57
CA ASN A 427 5.01 9.64 -4.54
C ASN A 427 4.75 10.99 -3.87
N TYR A 428 4.85 12.06 -4.63
CA TYR A 428 4.69 13.44 -4.19
C TYR A 428 3.96 14.28 -5.24
N GLY A 429 3.54 15.48 -4.86
CA GLY A 429 2.88 16.40 -5.80
C GLY A 429 2.33 17.63 -5.09
N LYS A 430 2.79 18.80 -5.49
CA LYS A 430 2.44 20.12 -4.92
C LYS A 430 0.93 20.41 -4.94
N LYS A 431 0.17 19.80 -5.86
CA LYS A 431 -1.27 19.99 -6.02
C LYS A 431 -2.08 18.78 -5.58
N THR A 432 -1.51 17.59 -5.76
CA THR A 432 -2.23 16.32 -5.61
C THR A 432 -2.08 15.73 -4.22
N VAL A 433 -0.86 15.61 -3.67
CA VAL A 433 -0.67 15.13 -2.31
C VAL A 433 -1.11 16.21 -1.32
N ASP A 434 -2.02 15.87 -0.40
CA ASP A 434 -2.56 16.85 0.55
C ASP A 434 -1.63 17.06 1.76
N ILE A 435 -1.18 15.97 2.41
CA ILE A 435 -0.33 15.98 3.62
C ILE A 435 0.58 14.75 3.65
N PHE A 436 1.61 14.79 4.51
CA PHE A 436 2.48 13.66 4.81
C PHE A 436 2.17 13.05 6.18
N SER A 437 2.47 11.74 6.32
CA SER A 437 2.20 10.94 7.52
C SER A 437 3.25 9.85 7.72
N PRO A 438 3.49 9.35 8.97
CA PRO A 438 4.36 8.20 9.22
C PRO A 438 4.07 7.01 8.32
N GLY A 439 5.10 6.53 7.58
CA GLY A 439 4.94 5.45 6.60
C GLY A 439 6.18 4.57 6.41
N VAL A 440 7.26 4.79 7.16
CA VAL A 440 8.50 3.98 7.08
C VAL A 440 8.70 3.21 8.37
N ASP A 441 9.00 1.93 8.27
CA ASP A 441 9.24 1.04 9.42
C ASP A 441 8.10 1.11 10.44
N ILE A 442 6.89 0.93 9.98
CA ILE A 442 5.69 0.91 10.82
C ILE A 442 5.45 -0.52 11.31
N TYR A 443 5.56 -0.71 12.62
CA TYR A 443 5.26 -1.98 13.28
C TYR A 443 3.76 -2.11 13.49
N SER A 444 3.15 -3.20 13.02
CA SER A 444 1.71 -3.44 13.13
C SER A 444 1.36 -4.92 13.05
N THR A 445 0.08 -5.22 13.24
CA THR A 445 -0.49 -6.57 13.20
C THR A 445 -0.23 -7.26 11.87
N ALA A 446 0.05 -8.55 11.93
CA ALA A 446 0.23 -9.43 10.76
C ALA A 446 -0.56 -10.73 10.99
N PRO A 447 -0.99 -11.43 9.93
CA PRO A 447 -1.79 -12.65 10.09
C PRO A 447 -1.16 -13.67 11.04
N GLU A 448 -2.00 -14.55 11.61
CA GLU A 448 -1.61 -15.62 12.53
C GLU A 448 -1.09 -15.11 13.87
N GLY A 449 -1.61 -13.99 14.38
CA GLY A 449 -1.23 -13.44 15.67
C GLY A 449 0.19 -12.86 15.70
N LYS A 450 0.74 -12.51 14.54
CA LYS A 450 2.10 -11.96 14.40
C LYS A 450 2.06 -10.44 14.28
N TYR A 451 3.25 -9.84 14.42
CA TYR A 451 3.49 -8.41 14.19
C TYR A 451 4.72 -8.26 13.31
N LYS A 452 4.70 -7.29 12.39
CA LYS A 452 5.82 -7.02 11.47
C LYS A 452 5.96 -5.55 11.18
N ASP A 453 7.17 -5.14 10.81
CA ASP A 453 7.42 -3.84 10.19
C ASP A 453 7.03 -3.87 8.72
N ALA A 454 6.46 -2.76 8.25
CA ALA A 454 6.25 -2.50 6.83
C ALA A 454 6.45 -1.02 6.52
N SER A 455 6.82 -0.72 5.27
CA SER A 455 7.05 0.64 4.78
C SER A 455 6.25 0.88 3.50
N GLY A 456 5.61 2.04 3.39
CA GLY A 456 4.81 2.42 2.24
C GLY A 456 3.90 3.61 2.53
N THR A 457 3.43 4.28 1.50
CA THR A 457 2.30 5.20 1.60
C THR A 457 1.04 4.46 2.06
N SER A 458 1.00 3.13 1.85
CA SER A 458 -0.01 2.22 2.39
C SER A 458 -0.05 2.18 3.92
N MET A 459 1.06 2.49 4.61
CA MET A 459 1.13 2.61 6.08
C MET A 459 0.86 4.05 6.52
N ALA A 460 1.15 5.02 5.67
CA ALA A 460 0.88 6.43 5.94
C ALA A 460 -0.62 6.79 5.87
N ALA A 461 -1.35 6.23 4.92
CA ALA A 461 -2.79 6.44 4.78
C ALA A 461 -3.59 6.00 6.02
N PRO A 462 -3.41 4.78 6.58
CA PRO A 462 -4.14 4.35 7.77
C PRO A 462 -3.82 5.18 9.02
N VAL A 463 -2.63 5.76 9.15
CA VAL A 463 -2.36 6.73 10.22
C VAL A 463 -3.32 7.92 10.13
N VAL A 464 -3.50 8.48 8.92
CA VAL A 464 -4.45 9.59 8.71
C VAL A 464 -5.90 9.12 8.86
N ALA A 465 -6.23 7.89 8.43
CA ALA A 465 -7.56 7.32 8.62
C ALA A 465 -7.88 7.17 10.12
N GLY A 466 -6.92 6.73 10.94
CA GLY A 466 -7.04 6.67 12.40
C GLY A 466 -7.24 8.05 13.02
N VAL A 467 -6.46 9.06 12.61
CA VAL A 467 -6.62 10.46 13.06
C VAL A 467 -8.01 11.00 12.69
N ALA A 468 -8.46 10.76 11.45
CA ALA A 468 -9.80 11.14 11.01
C ALA A 468 -10.90 10.41 11.80
N ALA A 469 -10.68 9.13 12.12
CA ALA A 469 -11.59 8.32 12.91
C ALA A 469 -11.74 8.85 14.34
N VAL A 470 -10.64 9.23 15.00
CA VAL A 470 -10.69 9.90 16.32
C VAL A 470 -11.49 11.20 16.23
N LEU A 471 -11.25 12.04 15.22
CA LEU A 471 -12.03 13.26 15.04
C LEU A 471 -13.52 12.97 14.87
N LYS A 472 -13.89 11.98 14.04
CA LYS A 472 -15.30 11.63 13.79
C LYS A 472 -15.96 11.00 15.01
N SER A 473 -15.23 10.19 15.76
CA SER A 473 -15.71 9.52 16.98
C SER A 473 -16.02 10.51 18.11
N TYR A 474 -15.12 11.48 18.35
CA TYR A 474 -15.28 12.46 19.42
C TYR A 474 -16.05 13.73 19.02
N TYR A 475 -16.22 13.99 17.72
CA TYR A 475 -16.96 15.12 17.15
C TYR A 475 -17.83 14.64 15.98
N PRO A 476 -18.88 13.85 16.29
CA PRO A 476 -19.70 13.16 15.27
C PRO A 476 -20.44 14.12 14.32
N GLU A 477 -20.61 15.37 14.68
CA GLU A 477 -21.24 16.42 13.86
C GLU A 477 -20.33 16.96 12.75
N LEU A 478 -19.02 16.65 12.76
CA LEU A 478 -18.09 17.09 11.71
C LEU A 478 -18.40 16.39 10.38
N THR A 479 -18.54 17.18 9.32
CA THR A 479 -18.65 16.65 7.95
C THR A 479 -17.29 16.18 7.42
N PRO A 480 -17.24 15.34 6.39
CA PRO A 480 -15.98 14.93 5.75
C PRO A 480 -15.10 16.11 5.32
N GLU A 481 -15.70 17.16 4.74
CA GLU A 481 -14.99 18.36 4.33
C GLU A 481 -14.42 19.14 5.51
N GLN A 482 -15.13 19.13 6.65
CA GLN A 482 -14.64 19.75 7.88
C GLN A 482 -13.48 18.95 8.47
N ILE A 483 -13.57 17.62 8.49
CA ILE A 483 -12.48 16.74 8.93
C ILE A 483 -11.27 16.93 8.02
N LYS A 484 -11.44 16.88 6.69
CA LYS A 484 -10.35 17.19 5.74
C LYS A 484 -9.73 18.55 5.99
N LYS A 485 -10.54 19.59 6.21
CA LYS A 485 -10.06 20.94 6.52
C LYS A 485 -9.27 20.98 7.82
N ILE A 486 -9.71 20.27 8.85
CA ILE A 486 -8.99 20.16 10.12
C ILE A 486 -7.66 19.47 9.87
N LEU A 487 -7.63 18.29 9.28
CA LEU A 487 -6.41 17.53 8.99
C LEU A 487 -5.37 18.38 8.25
N VAL A 488 -5.79 19.09 7.21
CA VAL A 488 -4.90 19.93 6.39
C VAL A 488 -4.41 21.18 7.15
N LYS A 489 -5.29 21.84 7.93
CA LYS A 489 -4.95 23.12 8.57
C LYS A 489 -4.28 22.98 9.93
N SER A 490 -4.47 21.87 10.63
CA SER A 490 -3.84 21.58 11.92
C SER A 490 -2.52 20.84 11.80
N SER A 491 -2.15 20.41 10.60
CA SER A 491 -0.90 19.73 10.32
C SER A 491 0.31 20.61 10.65
N ARG A 492 1.38 20.00 11.15
CA ARG A 492 2.62 20.67 11.52
C ARG A 492 3.37 21.15 10.28
N VAL A 493 3.87 22.39 10.35
CA VAL A 493 4.59 23.05 9.25
C VAL A 493 6.08 23.29 9.55
N ASP A 494 6.62 22.63 10.58
CA ASP A 494 8.00 22.79 11.05
C ASP A 494 9.07 22.31 10.05
N TYR A 495 8.66 21.56 9.04
CA TYR A 495 9.50 21.15 7.91
C TYR A 495 9.23 21.93 6.62
N LYS A 496 8.23 22.78 6.57
CA LYS A 496 7.73 23.40 5.34
C LYS A 496 8.82 24.06 4.49
N GLU A 497 9.70 24.84 5.12
CA GLU A 497 10.78 25.57 4.45
C GLU A 497 12.14 24.85 4.56
N LYS A 498 12.16 23.60 5.07
CA LYS A 498 13.37 22.81 5.16
C LYS A 498 13.63 22.07 3.86
N LYS A 499 14.90 21.95 3.51
CA LYS A 499 15.33 21.10 2.40
C LYS A 499 15.40 19.65 2.86
N VAL A 500 14.84 18.77 2.05
CA VAL A 500 14.81 17.33 2.26
C VAL A 500 15.28 16.61 1.01
N ILE A 501 15.72 15.37 1.15
CA ILE A 501 16.07 14.55 -0.01
C ILE A 501 14.79 14.27 -0.80
N LYS A 502 14.82 14.62 -2.08
CA LYS A 502 13.71 14.39 -3.00
C LYS A 502 13.49 12.89 -3.20
N PRO A 503 12.26 12.38 -3.03
CA PRO A 503 11.98 10.98 -3.30
C PRO A 503 12.49 10.52 -4.68
N GLY A 504 13.07 9.32 -4.74
CA GLY A 504 13.69 8.76 -5.95
C GLY A 504 15.11 9.20 -6.24
N THR A 505 15.68 10.09 -5.42
CA THR A 505 17.08 10.55 -5.58
C THR A 505 17.93 10.18 -4.37
N LYS A 506 19.26 10.24 -4.51
CA LYS A 506 20.19 9.95 -3.41
C LYS A 506 20.45 11.17 -2.53
N ASP A 507 20.56 12.36 -3.15
CA ASP A 507 21.09 13.58 -2.52
C ASP A 507 20.53 14.88 -3.12
N GLU A 508 19.60 14.81 -4.10
CA GLU A 508 18.93 16.00 -4.63
C GLU A 508 18.02 16.58 -3.54
N LEU A 509 18.29 17.82 -3.15
CA LEU A 509 17.53 18.51 -2.13
C LEU A 509 16.40 19.33 -2.75
N ILE A 510 15.20 19.21 -2.18
CA ILE A 510 14.00 19.97 -2.53
C ILE A 510 13.38 20.55 -1.25
N GLU A 511 12.69 21.67 -1.34
CA GLU A 511 11.90 22.18 -0.21
C GLU A 511 10.73 21.23 0.10
N PHE A 512 10.51 20.92 1.36
CA PHE A 512 9.48 19.95 1.76
C PHE A 512 8.08 20.38 1.31
N ASP A 513 7.82 21.68 1.20
CA ASP A 513 6.54 22.18 0.74
C ASP A 513 6.29 21.99 -0.79
N GLU A 514 7.32 21.62 -1.56
CA GLU A 514 7.16 21.20 -2.96
C GLU A 514 6.66 19.76 -3.09
N LEU A 515 6.70 18.97 -2.02
CA LEU A 515 6.29 17.57 -2.03
C LEU A 515 4.78 17.37 -1.82
N SER A 516 4.08 18.38 -1.24
CA SER A 516 2.64 18.31 -1.04
C SER A 516 2.01 19.71 -1.03
N LYS A 517 0.69 19.74 -1.13
CA LYS A 517 -0.11 20.96 -1.13
C LYS A 517 0.09 21.84 0.11
N THR A 518 0.39 21.22 1.23
CA THR A 518 0.52 21.92 2.50
C THR A 518 1.97 22.07 2.96
N GLY A 519 2.87 21.22 2.49
CA GLY A 519 4.19 21.10 3.08
C GLY A 519 4.13 20.74 4.57
N ALA A 520 3.17 19.88 4.96
CA ALA A 520 2.84 19.67 6.36
C ALA A 520 2.70 18.19 6.72
N ILE A 521 2.86 17.90 8.01
CA ILE A 521 2.80 16.56 8.62
C ILE A 521 1.56 16.49 9.52
N VAL A 522 0.75 15.45 9.38
CA VAL A 522 -0.46 15.25 10.19
C VAL A 522 -0.14 15.22 11.69
N ASN A 523 -1.03 15.80 12.51
CA ASN A 523 -0.89 15.80 13.96
C ASN A 523 -2.26 15.73 14.64
N LEU A 524 -2.51 14.68 15.43
CA LEU A 524 -3.79 14.46 16.09
C LEU A 524 -4.06 15.49 17.20
N TYR A 525 -3.03 15.88 17.96
CA TYR A 525 -3.18 16.82 19.07
C TYR A 525 -3.69 18.17 18.59
N GLU A 526 -3.08 18.74 17.57
CA GLU A 526 -3.51 20.01 16.99
C GLU A 526 -4.85 19.87 16.23
N ALA A 527 -5.11 18.70 15.63
CA ALA A 527 -6.40 18.42 14.98
C ALA A 527 -7.56 18.43 15.99
N VAL A 528 -7.38 17.78 17.14
CA VAL A 528 -8.39 17.78 18.22
C VAL A 528 -8.59 19.19 18.80
N LYS A 529 -7.54 19.96 19.03
CA LYS A 529 -7.66 21.37 19.46
C LYS A 529 -8.46 22.21 18.47
N MET A 530 -8.20 22.06 17.19
CA MET A 530 -8.94 22.77 16.14
C MET A 530 -10.42 22.34 16.11
N ALA A 531 -10.72 21.03 16.22
CA ALA A 531 -12.07 20.52 16.29
C ALA A 531 -12.85 21.09 17.48
N GLN A 532 -12.23 21.15 18.68
CA GLN A 532 -12.80 21.77 19.88
C GLN A 532 -13.19 23.23 19.65
N GLY A 533 -12.33 23.99 18.96
CA GLY A 533 -12.60 25.38 18.64
C GLY A 533 -13.77 25.56 17.66
N MET A 534 -13.88 24.66 16.66
CA MET A 534 -14.95 24.71 15.65
C MET A 534 -16.34 24.38 16.23
N VAL A 535 -16.41 23.44 17.18
CA VAL A 535 -17.67 23.03 17.80
C VAL A 535 -18.17 24.07 18.81
N LYS A 536 -17.27 24.65 19.62
CA LYS A 536 -17.63 25.72 20.58
C LYS A 536 -18.22 26.97 19.93
N ILE A 537 -17.87 27.28 18.70
CA ILE A 537 -18.40 28.46 17.98
C ILE A 537 -19.84 28.22 17.47
N LYS A 538 -20.26 26.96 17.33
CA LYS A 538 -21.61 26.60 16.86
C LYS A 538 -22.64 26.40 17.98
N GLY A 539 -22.23 26.23 19.23
CA GLY A 539 -23.06 26.16 20.42
C GLY A 539 -23.10 27.49 21.15
#